data_15d702252265123ffdd390ae243fbae8
#
_entry.id   15d702252265123ffdd390ae243fbae8
#
_cell.length_a   1.000
_cell.length_b   1.000
_cell.length_c   1.000
_cell.angle_alpha   90.00
_cell.angle_beta   90.00
_cell.angle_gamma   90.00
#
_symmetry.space_group_name_H-M   'P 1'
#
loop_
_entity.id
_entity.type
_entity.pdbx_description
1 polymer ?
#
loop_
_entity_poly.entity_id
_entity_poly.type
_entity_poly.pdbx_seq_one_letter_code
_entity_poly.pdbx_strand_id
1 'polypeptide(L)'
;MALDLAGHGFDVAVHYRGSAEEAQATAQDCADLGARTQTFQTDLSDEAAARALLPTVVQAFGRVDAVVNNASDFEYDNPASFSYALMERQWRANTAPAIVLAQALHEQVTARGATGCVVNLLDQKLWNQNPDYLSHTLSKAALEAATTMLAMGLAPAVRVCGVAPGVTLLSGAMADGEFERAHRMTPLRRSSTPEDIARAVRFLIESPAITGTTLLVDGGQHLAGQPRDVMFLARQNAQEM
;
A
#
# COMPACT_ATOMS: atom_id res chain seq x y z
N MET A 1 8.49 5.39 -2.87
CA MET A 1 8.04 5.91 -1.55
C MET A 1 9.21 6.04 -0.58
N ALA A 2 9.95 4.97 -0.25
CA ALA A 2 11.10 5.08 0.65
C ALA A 2 12.09 6.18 0.23
N LEU A 3 12.53 6.18 -1.02
CA LEU A 3 13.46 7.18 -1.58
C LEU A 3 12.89 8.60 -1.57
N ASP A 4 11.59 8.77 -1.86
CA ASP A 4 10.96 10.11 -1.80
C ASP A 4 10.93 10.65 -0.38
N LEU A 5 10.57 9.81 0.60
CA LEU A 5 10.59 10.20 2.01
C LEU A 5 12.01 10.51 2.49
N ALA A 6 13.00 9.67 2.16
CA ALA A 6 14.40 9.90 2.50
C ALA A 6 14.91 11.23 1.93
N GLY A 7 14.63 11.52 0.66
CA GLY A 7 15.00 12.78 0.01
C GLY A 7 14.31 14.02 0.59
N HIS A 8 13.28 13.84 1.43
CA HIS A 8 12.58 14.93 2.12
C HIS A 8 12.82 14.92 3.65
N GLY A 9 13.91 14.29 4.10
CA GLY A 9 14.39 14.37 5.47
C GLY A 9 13.74 13.39 6.46
N PHE A 10 13.07 12.35 5.97
CA PHE A 10 12.59 11.27 6.83
C PHE A 10 13.65 10.19 7.00
N ASP A 11 13.82 9.70 8.20
CA ASP A 11 14.49 8.42 8.45
C ASP A 11 13.58 7.26 8.05
N VAL A 12 14.13 6.19 7.48
CA VAL A 12 13.32 5.13 6.86
C VAL A 12 13.66 3.75 7.41
N ALA A 13 12.70 3.11 8.06
CA ALA A 13 12.74 1.69 8.38
C ALA A 13 12.16 0.88 7.20
N VAL A 14 12.98 0.09 6.52
CA VAL A 14 12.60 -0.69 5.35
C VAL A 14 12.21 -2.10 5.79
N HIS A 15 10.90 -2.40 5.78
CA HIS A 15 10.40 -3.75 6.05
C HIS A 15 10.45 -4.62 4.79
N TYR A 16 10.79 -5.90 4.96
CA TYR A 16 10.71 -6.93 3.93
C TYR A 16 10.35 -8.31 4.51
N ARG A 17 9.80 -9.21 3.69
CA ARG A 17 9.54 -10.61 4.06
C ARG A 17 10.65 -11.54 3.55
N GLY A 18 10.93 -11.52 2.26
CA GLY A 18 11.87 -12.45 1.61
C GLY A 18 12.91 -11.79 0.72
N SER A 19 12.66 -10.57 0.23
CA SER A 19 13.52 -9.84 -0.71
C SER A 19 14.62 -9.05 0.04
N ALA A 20 15.57 -9.76 0.62
CA ALA A 20 16.61 -9.13 1.46
C ALA A 20 17.57 -8.23 0.65
N GLU A 21 17.97 -8.65 -0.55
CA GLU A 21 18.89 -7.90 -1.39
C GLU A 21 18.26 -6.59 -1.87
N GLU A 22 17.01 -6.63 -2.32
CA GLU A 22 16.27 -5.45 -2.78
C GLU A 22 15.97 -4.49 -1.61
N ALA A 23 15.69 -5.03 -0.43
CA ALA A 23 15.50 -4.22 0.77
C ALA A 23 16.80 -3.53 1.20
N GLN A 24 17.93 -4.22 1.14
CA GLN A 24 19.24 -3.65 1.40
C GLN A 24 19.63 -2.58 0.38
N ALA A 25 19.40 -2.83 -0.91
CA ALA A 25 19.62 -1.84 -1.96
C ALA A 25 18.78 -0.58 -1.71
N THR A 26 17.48 -0.75 -1.42
CA THR A 26 16.59 0.37 -1.09
C THR A 26 17.08 1.15 0.14
N ALA A 27 17.54 0.45 1.18
CA ALA A 27 18.08 1.09 2.36
C ALA A 27 19.37 1.87 2.04
N GLN A 28 20.26 1.33 1.21
CA GLN A 28 21.46 2.03 0.77
C GLN A 28 21.13 3.29 -0.02
N ASP A 29 20.21 3.19 -0.99
CA ASP A 29 19.74 4.34 -1.77
C ASP A 29 19.15 5.46 -0.87
N CYS A 30 18.41 5.08 0.19
CA CYS A 30 17.92 6.04 1.18
C CYS A 30 19.07 6.67 1.99
N ALA A 31 20.10 5.89 2.37
CA ALA A 31 21.27 6.40 3.08
C ALA A 31 22.07 7.38 2.22
N ASP A 32 22.20 7.13 0.93
CA ASP A 32 22.87 8.01 -0.02
C ASP A 32 22.16 9.37 -0.18
N LEU A 33 20.85 9.43 0.14
CA LEU A 33 20.06 10.66 0.26
C LEU A 33 20.20 11.35 1.63
N GLY A 34 21.00 10.78 2.55
CA GLY A 34 21.27 11.33 3.87
C GLY A 34 20.32 10.87 4.98
N ALA A 35 19.43 9.95 4.71
CA ALA A 35 18.49 9.41 5.70
C ALA A 35 19.18 8.34 6.59
N ARG A 36 18.84 8.30 7.88
CA ARG A 36 19.08 7.12 8.68
C ARG A 36 18.18 6.00 8.22
N THR A 37 18.72 4.84 7.95
CA THR A 37 17.96 3.71 7.42
C THR A 37 18.41 2.39 8.03
N GLN A 38 17.49 1.44 8.11
CA GLN A 38 17.74 0.06 8.50
C GLN A 38 16.65 -0.86 7.91
N THR A 39 17.02 -2.10 7.59
CA THR A 39 16.09 -3.13 7.13
C THR A 39 15.55 -3.97 8.28
N PHE A 40 14.30 -4.41 8.18
CA PHE A 40 13.63 -5.26 9.17
C PHE A 40 12.93 -6.41 8.46
N GLN A 41 13.38 -7.64 8.73
CA GLN A 41 12.74 -8.83 8.19
C GLN A 41 11.58 -9.28 9.09
N THR A 42 10.38 -9.40 8.54
CA THR A 42 9.22 -9.90 9.27
C THR A 42 8.20 -10.52 8.31
N ASP A 43 7.64 -11.67 8.65
CA ASP A 43 6.42 -12.15 8.00
C ASP A 43 5.21 -11.53 8.68
N LEU A 44 4.60 -10.57 8.03
CA LEU A 44 3.43 -9.87 8.55
C LEU A 44 2.15 -10.75 8.59
N SER A 45 2.14 -11.91 7.95
CA SER A 45 1.03 -12.86 8.05
C SER A 45 1.00 -13.60 9.40
N ASP A 46 2.11 -13.57 10.13
CA ASP A 46 2.18 -14.02 11.53
C ASP A 46 1.86 -12.86 12.47
N GLU A 47 0.81 -12.99 13.27
CA GLU A 47 0.35 -11.91 14.15
C GLU A 47 1.39 -11.52 15.20
N ALA A 48 2.09 -12.49 15.79
CA ALA A 48 3.10 -12.21 16.82
C ALA A 48 4.28 -11.44 16.24
N ALA A 49 4.74 -11.83 15.06
CA ALA A 49 5.79 -11.14 14.32
C ALA A 49 5.36 -9.72 13.90
N ALA A 50 4.13 -9.55 13.40
CA ALA A 50 3.59 -8.24 13.04
C ALA A 50 3.52 -7.28 14.25
N ARG A 51 3.07 -7.79 15.43
CA ARG A 51 3.04 -7.02 16.67
C ARG A 51 4.42 -6.63 17.19
N ALA A 52 5.43 -7.46 16.97
CA ALA A 52 6.80 -7.20 17.39
C ALA A 52 7.54 -6.19 16.48
N LEU A 53 7.11 -5.98 15.25
CA LEU A 53 7.83 -5.18 14.27
C LEU A 53 8.00 -3.72 14.73
N LEU A 54 6.92 -3.02 15.04
CA LEU A 54 6.99 -1.60 15.39
C LEU A 54 7.78 -1.35 16.68
N PRO A 55 7.63 -2.10 17.77
CA PRO A 55 8.52 -2.03 18.94
C PRO A 55 10.00 -2.21 18.60
N THR A 56 10.33 -3.17 17.70
CA THR A 56 11.72 -3.38 17.24
C THR A 56 12.25 -2.17 16.48
N VAL A 57 11.43 -1.55 15.60
CA VAL A 57 11.80 -0.32 14.91
C VAL A 57 12.00 0.83 15.90
N VAL A 58 11.12 0.97 16.89
CA VAL A 58 11.25 1.99 17.94
C VAL A 58 12.53 1.81 18.73
N GLN A 59 12.90 0.57 19.06
CA GLN A 59 14.17 0.28 19.74
C GLN A 59 15.38 0.74 18.91
N ALA A 60 15.34 0.55 17.59
CA ALA A 60 16.42 0.94 16.69
C ALA A 60 16.44 2.45 16.44
N PHE A 61 15.31 3.09 16.18
CA PHE A 61 15.22 4.50 15.75
C PHE A 61 14.89 5.49 16.89
N GLY A 62 14.43 5.00 18.04
CA GLY A 62 13.96 5.81 19.17
C GLY A 62 12.49 6.20 19.07
N ARG A 63 11.93 6.31 17.87
CA ARG A 63 10.53 6.63 17.61
C ARG A 63 10.09 6.20 16.22
N VAL A 64 8.77 6.13 16.02
CA VAL A 64 8.12 6.05 14.71
C VAL A 64 7.04 7.14 14.65
N ASP A 65 6.99 7.90 13.58
CA ASP A 65 6.01 8.98 13.39
C ASP A 65 4.99 8.64 12.29
N ALA A 66 5.36 7.76 11.36
CA ALA A 66 4.46 7.32 10.30
C ALA A 66 4.66 5.84 9.95
N VAL A 67 3.58 5.19 9.53
CA VAL A 67 3.57 3.83 8.98
C VAL A 67 2.94 3.87 7.59
N VAL A 68 3.65 3.31 6.60
CA VAL A 68 3.12 3.12 5.24
C VAL A 68 2.91 1.63 5.00
N ASN A 69 1.66 1.20 4.98
CA ASN A 69 1.27 -0.18 4.74
C ASN A 69 1.23 -0.45 3.23
N ASN A 70 2.38 -0.84 2.67
CA ASN A 70 2.56 -1.14 1.25
C ASN A 70 2.63 -2.65 0.96
N ALA A 71 3.04 -3.48 1.94
CA ALA A 71 3.13 -4.92 1.75
C ALA A 71 1.77 -5.49 1.31
N SER A 72 1.79 -6.34 0.29
CA SER A 72 0.58 -6.93 -0.27
C SER A 72 0.90 -8.30 -0.88
N ASP A 73 -0.04 -9.24 -0.73
CA ASP A 73 -0.11 -10.47 -1.52
C ASP A 73 -1.13 -10.28 -2.64
N PHE A 74 -0.81 -10.79 -3.84
CA PHE A 74 -1.61 -10.60 -5.03
C PHE A 74 -1.66 -11.91 -5.83
N GLU A 75 -2.77 -12.62 -5.71
CA GLU A 75 -2.98 -13.88 -6.41
C GLU A 75 -4.34 -13.89 -7.09
N TYR A 76 -4.38 -14.50 -8.29
CA TYR A 76 -5.60 -14.53 -9.10
C TYR A 76 -6.60 -15.53 -8.57
N ASP A 77 -7.84 -15.08 -8.42
CA ASP A 77 -9.06 -15.88 -8.31
C ASP A 77 -10.25 -15.12 -8.92
N ASN A 78 -11.38 -15.80 -8.97
CA ASN A 78 -12.66 -15.24 -9.42
C ASN A 78 -13.81 -15.98 -8.70
N PRO A 79 -15.08 -15.61 -8.91
CA PRO A 79 -16.21 -16.26 -8.25
C PRO A 79 -16.29 -17.78 -8.42
N ALA A 80 -15.75 -18.33 -9.52
CA ALA A 80 -15.75 -19.79 -9.76
C ALA A 80 -14.59 -20.51 -9.06
N SER A 81 -13.49 -19.83 -8.74
CA SER A 81 -12.29 -20.40 -8.11
C SER A 81 -12.05 -19.93 -6.67
N PHE A 82 -12.96 -19.15 -6.09
CA PHE A 82 -12.86 -18.64 -4.72
C PHE A 82 -12.65 -19.75 -3.69
N SER A 83 -11.76 -19.53 -2.73
CA SER A 83 -11.54 -20.43 -1.60
C SER A 83 -11.29 -19.66 -0.30
N TYR A 84 -11.70 -20.25 0.83
CA TYR A 84 -11.42 -19.71 2.16
C TYR A 84 -9.92 -19.59 2.42
N ALA A 85 -9.13 -20.56 1.96
CA ALA A 85 -7.69 -20.57 2.16
C ALA A 85 -7.01 -19.36 1.50
N LEU A 86 -7.41 -19.03 0.25
CA LEU A 86 -6.87 -17.86 -0.43
C LEU A 86 -7.36 -16.57 0.24
N MET A 87 -8.65 -16.48 0.58
CA MET A 87 -9.19 -15.30 1.25
C MET A 87 -8.51 -15.06 2.61
N GLU A 88 -8.29 -16.10 3.41
CA GLU A 88 -7.58 -15.98 4.68
C GLU A 88 -6.14 -15.51 4.49
N ARG A 89 -5.43 -16.05 3.50
CA ARG A 89 -4.07 -15.61 3.17
C ARG A 89 -4.04 -14.13 2.77
N GLN A 90 -4.97 -13.69 1.91
CA GLN A 90 -5.09 -12.29 1.49
C GLN A 90 -5.42 -11.37 2.68
N TRP A 91 -6.30 -11.79 3.58
CA TRP A 91 -6.62 -11.07 4.82
C TRP A 91 -5.38 -10.90 5.70
N ARG A 92 -4.66 -12.00 5.96
CA ARG A 92 -3.46 -11.99 6.81
C ARG A 92 -2.30 -11.18 6.22
N ALA A 93 -2.20 -11.09 4.89
CA ALA A 93 -1.14 -10.33 4.23
C ALA A 93 -1.48 -8.85 4.04
N ASN A 94 -2.73 -8.53 3.67
CA ASN A 94 -3.09 -7.22 3.15
C ASN A 94 -3.84 -6.34 4.17
N THR A 95 -4.58 -6.95 5.13
CA THR A 95 -5.52 -6.20 5.99
C THR A 95 -5.11 -6.24 7.46
N ALA A 96 -4.99 -7.41 8.03
CA ALA A 96 -4.74 -7.58 9.46
C ALA A 96 -3.47 -6.88 9.96
N PRO A 97 -2.32 -6.95 9.26
CA PRO A 97 -1.10 -6.28 9.69
C PRO A 97 -1.24 -4.77 9.76
N ALA A 98 -1.96 -4.16 8.82
CA ALA A 98 -2.17 -2.71 8.81
C ALA A 98 -2.93 -2.23 10.06
N ILE A 99 -3.89 -3.03 10.54
CA ILE A 99 -4.63 -2.75 11.79
C ILE A 99 -3.69 -2.86 12.98
N VAL A 100 -2.92 -3.94 13.06
CA VAL A 100 -1.96 -4.19 14.15
C VAL A 100 -0.89 -3.10 14.22
N LEU A 101 -0.33 -2.70 13.09
CA LEU A 101 0.69 -1.63 13.04
C LEU A 101 0.10 -0.26 13.38
N ALA A 102 -1.16 0.01 13.02
CA ALA A 102 -1.86 1.24 13.43
C ALA A 102 -2.08 1.29 14.95
N GLN A 103 -2.46 0.16 15.59
CA GLN A 103 -2.57 0.04 17.03
C GLN A 103 -1.22 0.30 17.72
N ALA A 104 -0.15 -0.34 17.25
CA ALA A 104 1.19 -0.19 17.81
C ALA A 104 1.73 1.25 17.65
N LEU A 105 1.45 1.91 16.52
CA LEU A 105 1.78 3.34 16.36
C LEU A 105 1.00 4.21 17.34
N HIS A 106 -0.30 3.96 17.51
CA HIS A 106 -1.14 4.71 18.44
C HIS A 106 -0.61 4.61 19.89
N GLU A 107 -0.30 3.39 20.35
CA GLU A 107 0.29 3.18 21.68
C GLU A 107 1.59 3.97 21.85
N GLN A 108 2.49 3.88 20.88
CA GLN A 108 3.80 4.52 20.91
C GLN A 108 3.71 6.06 20.89
N VAL A 109 2.88 6.67 20.01
CA VAL A 109 2.77 8.13 19.94
C VAL A 109 2.03 8.68 21.15
N THR A 110 1.03 7.97 21.67
CA THR A 110 0.30 8.36 22.88
C THR A 110 1.22 8.35 24.10
N ALA A 111 2.05 7.31 24.27
CA ALA A 111 2.99 7.21 25.39
C ALA A 111 4.01 8.36 25.45
N ARG A 112 4.33 8.98 24.32
CA ARG A 112 5.26 10.13 24.24
C ARG A 112 4.56 11.50 24.05
N GLY A 113 3.22 11.56 24.13
CA GLY A 113 2.45 12.80 23.95
C GLY A 113 2.59 13.41 22.55
N ALA A 114 2.75 12.58 21.52
CA ALA A 114 2.94 12.98 20.12
C ALA A 114 1.78 12.55 19.24
N THR A 115 1.86 12.87 17.95
CA THR A 115 0.90 12.41 16.93
C THR A 115 1.61 11.60 15.86
N GLY A 116 0.85 10.76 15.13
CA GLY A 116 1.36 9.94 14.05
C GLY A 116 0.43 9.88 12.85
N CYS A 117 0.91 9.23 11.77
CA CYS A 117 0.14 9.03 10.56
C CYS A 117 0.31 7.60 10.03
N VAL A 118 -0.79 6.97 9.65
CA VAL A 118 -0.82 5.72 8.89
C VAL A 118 -1.32 5.99 7.49
N VAL A 119 -0.61 5.47 6.48
CA VAL A 119 -1.05 5.50 5.09
C VAL A 119 -1.16 4.07 4.57
N ASN A 120 -2.37 3.67 4.20
CA ASN A 120 -2.68 2.36 3.64
C ASN A 120 -2.68 2.40 2.12
N LEU A 121 -1.89 1.53 1.46
CA LEU A 121 -1.95 1.35 0.01
C LEU A 121 -3.14 0.43 -0.32
N LEU A 122 -4.13 1.03 -0.96
CA LEU A 122 -5.37 0.41 -1.41
C LEU A 122 -5.27 0.03 -2.91
N ASP A 123 -6.40 0.06 -3.61
CA ASP A 123 -6.50 -0.20 -5.04
C ASP A 123 -7.65 0.62 -5.62
N GLN A 124 -7.46 1.27 -6.77
CA GLN A 124 -8.51 2.00 -7.48
C GLN A 124 -9.72 1.11 -7.81
N LYS A 125 -9.49 -0.21 -7.94
CA LYS A 125 -10.52 -1.20 -8.25
C LYS A 125 -11.69 -1.21 -7.26
N LEU A 126 -11.50 -0.72 -6.04
CA LEU A 126 -12.58 -0.55 -5.06
C LEU A 126 -13.69 0.39 -5.55
N TRP A 127 -13.39 1.31 -6.45
CA TRP A 127 -14.34 2.25 -7.08
C TRP A 127 -14.74 1.86 -8.52
N ASN A 128 -14.16 0.77 -9.04
CA ASN A 128 -14.42 0.21 -10.35
C ASN A 128 -14.34 -1.31 -10.31
N GLN A 129 -15.25 -1.94 -9.57
CA GLN A 129 -15.21 -3.36 -9.26
C GLN A 129 -15.50 -4.23 -10.49
N ASN A 130 -14.76 -5.32 -10.61
CA ASN A 130 -14.98 -6.41 -11.55
C ASN A 130 -14.65 -7.76 -10.89
N PRO A 131 -15.03 -8.90 -11.46
CA PRO A 131 -14.94 -10.20 -10.78
C PRO A 131 -13.51 -10.78 -10.66
N ASP A 132 -12.52 -10.21 -11.34
CA ASP A 132 -11.15 -10.74 -11.32
C ASP A 132 -10.44 -10.36 -10.00
N TYR A 133 -9.54 -11.21 -9.52
CA TYR A 133 -8.82 -11.03 -8.25
C TYR A 133 -9.76 -10.79 -7.06
N LEU A 134 -10.79 -11.63 -6.95
CA LEU A 134 -11.88 -11.45 -5.99
C LEU A 134 -11.37 -11.35 -4.54
N SER A 135 -10.58 -12.32 -4.09
CA SER A 135 -10.07 -12.35 -2.70
C SER A 135 -9.15 -11.17 -2.40
N HIS A 136 -8.28 -10.78 -3.36
CA HIS A 136 -7.45 -9.58 -3.22
C HIS A 136 -8.32 -8.32 -3.07
N THR A 137 -9.29 -8.12 -3.97
CA THR A 137 -10.19 -6.97 -3.94
C THR A 137 -10.98 -6.90 -2.64
N LEU A 138 -11.49 -8.04 -2.13
CA LEU A 138 -12.20 -8.09 -0.85
C LEU A 138 -11.27 -7.76 0.33
N SER A 139 -10.01 -8.20 0.32
CA SER A 139 -9.04 -7.82 1.36
C SER A 139 -8.74 -6.32 1.35
N LYS A 140 -8.60 -5.71 0.17
CA LYS A 140 -8.41 -4.25 0.03
C LYS A 140 -9.66 -3.46 0.40
N ALA A 141 -10.87 -3.97 0.13
CA ALA A 141 -12.12 -3.35 0.58
C ALA A 141 -12.24 -3.37 2.11
N ALA A 142 -11.83 -4.47 2.76
CA ALA A 142 -11.76 -4.53 4.21
C ALA A 142 -10.73 -3.54 4.78
N LEU A 143 -9.59 -3.34 4.11
CA LEU A 143 -8.57 -2.35 4.51
C LEU A 143 -9.07 -0.91 4.32
N GLU A 144 -9.87 -0.63 3.28
CA GLU A 144 -10.49 0.68 3.08
C GLU A 144 -11.48 1.01 4.21
N ALA A 145 -12.38 0.06 4.53
CA ALA A 145 -13.28 0.22 5.66
C ALA A 145 -12.52 0.39 6.99
N ALA A 146 -11.45 -0.41 7.20
CA ALA A 146 -10.59 -0.26 8.37
C ALA A 146 -9.89 1.11 8.41
N THR A 147 -9.49 1.69 7.27
CA THR A 147 -8.90 3.04 7.19
C THR A 147 -9.83 4.09 7.82
N THR A 148 -11.11 4.07 7.46
CA THR A 148 -12.10 4.97 8.02
C THR A 148 -12.35 4.72 9.52
N MET A 149 -12.53 3.44 9.93
CA MET A 149 -12.79 3.09 11.32
C MET A 149 -11.60 3.40 12.22
N LEU A 150 -10.37 3.12 11.79
CA LEU A 150 -9.15 3.45 12.53
C LEU A 150 -8.94 4.97 12.64
N ALA A 151 -9.24 5.73 11.58
CA ALA A 151 -9.19 7.18 11.64
C ALA A 151 -10.10 7.76 12.71
N MET A 152 -11.29 7.18 12.89
CA MET A 152 -12.22 7.59 13.96
C MET A 152 -11.75 7.13 15.34
N GLY A 153 -11.28 5.88 15.46
CA GLY A 153 -10.97 5.25 16.75
C GLY A 153 -9.62 5.64 17.34
N LEU A 154 -8.66 6.06 16.50
CA LEU A 154 -7.30 6.42 16.94
C LEU A 154 -7.05 7.95 16.99
N ALA A 155 -8.05 8.74 16.61
CA ALA A 155 -7.98 10.19 16.75
C ALA A 155 -8.01 10.59 18.24
N PRO A 156 -7.38 11.72 18.63
CA PRO A 156 -6.60 12.63 17.80
C PRO A 156 -5.12 12.21 17.62
N ALA A 157 -4.68 11.11 18.24
CA ALA A 157 -3.27 10.74 18.30
C ALA A 157 -2.73 10.23 16.96
N VAL A 158 -3.54 9.50 16.18
CA VAL A 158 -3.12 8.96 14.88
C VAL A 158 -4.14 9.33 13.80
N ARG A 159 -3.64 9.89 12.70
CA ARG A 159 -4.39 10.04 11.46
C ARG A 159 -4.21 8.78 10.61
N VAL A 160 -5.27 8.33 9.95
CA VAL A 160 -5.22 7.17 9.06
C VAL A 160 -5.83 7.55 7.72
N CYS A 161 -5.06 7.37 6.65
CA CYS A 161 -5.46 7.74 5.30
C CYS A 161 -5.18 6.58 4.32
N GLY A 162 -5.80 6.61 3.16
CA GLY A 162 -5.58 5.69 2.06
C GLY A 162 -4.98 6.36 0.82
N VAL A 163 -4.20 5.61 0.06
CA VAL A 163 -3.84 5.92 -1.32
C VAL A 163 -4.27 4.74 -2.18
N ALA A 164 -5.03 4.98 -3.22
CA ALA A 164 -5.52 3.96 -4.15
C ALA A 164 -4.85 4.15 -5.53
N PRO A 165 -3.79 3.39 -5.81
CA PRO A 165 -3.11 3.42 -7.10
C PRO A 165 -3.95 2.83 -8.22
N GLY A 166 -3.72 3.31 -9.46
CA GLY A 166 -4.05 2.58 -10.68
C GLY A 166 -2.92 1.62 -11.09
N VAL A 167 -2.87 1.29 -12.38
CA VAL A 167 -1.76 0.51 -12.95
C VAL A 167 -0.47 1.32 -12.83
N THR A 168 0.40 0.94 -11.92
CA THR A 168 1.60 1.73 -11.54
C THR A 168 2.90 1.03 -11.95
N LEU A 169 2.95 -0.29 -11.84
CA LEU A 169 4.09 -1.14 -12.18
C LEU A 169 3.61 -2.35 -12.96
N LEU A 170 4.52 -2.97 -13.70
CA LEU A 170 4.29 -4.29 -14.27
C LEU A 170 3.91 -5.26 -13.15
N SER A 171 2.79 -5.95 -13.31
CA SER A 171 2.32 -6.93 -12.33
C SER A 171 1.97 -8.26 -12.99
N GLY A 172 2.28 -9.35 -12.30
CA GLY A 172 1.99 -10.71 -12.76
C GLY A 172 2.65 -11.03 -14.11
N ALA A 173 1.87 -11.59 -15.03
CA ALA A 173 2.33 -12.00 -16.36
C ALA A 173 2.09 -10.92 -17.45
N MET A 174 2.03 -9.65 -17.07
CA MET A 174 1.85 -8.54 -18.01
C MET A 174 3.14 -8.29 -18.80
N ALA A 175 3.04 -8.23 -20.13
CA ALA A 175 4.15 -7.82 -20.99
C ALA A 175 4.25 -6.28 -21.10
N ASP A 176 5.44 -5.77 -21.49
CA ASP A 176 5.70 -4.31 -21.58
C ASP A 176 4.64 -3.58 -22.43
N GLY A 177 4.32 -4.09 -23.61
CA GLY A 177 3.30 -3.51 -24.48
C GLY A 177 1.86 -3.57 -23.91
N GLU A 178 1.55 -4.53 -23.04
CA GLU A 178 0.28 -4.59 -22.32
C GLU A 178 0.20 -3.52 -21.24
N PHE A 179 1.31 -3.28 -20.55
CA PHE A 179 1.42 -2.23 -19.54
C PHE A 179 1.19 -0.83 -20.13
N GLU A 180 1.85 -0.52 -21.26
CA GLU A 180 1.62 0.77 -21.93
C GLU A 180 0.17 0.95 -22.41
N ARG A 181 -0.45 -0.12 -22.94
CA ARG A 181 -1.86 -0.06 -23.33
C ARG A 181 -2.76 0.18 -22.12
N ALA A 182 -2.56 -0.54 -21.01
CA ALA A 182 -3.29 -0.35 -19.79
C ALA A 182 -3.21 1.10 -19.27
N HIS A 183 -2.04 1.71 -19.32
CA HIS A 183 -1.85 3.12 -18.98
C HIS A 183 -2.70 4.06 -19.85
N ARG A 184 -2.79 3.80 -21.16
CA ARG A 184 -3.56 4.62 -22.11
C ARG A 184 -5.08 4.41 -22.03
N MET A 185 -5.54 3.35 -21.37
CA MET A 185 -6.98 3.09 -21.16
C MET A 185 -7.61 3.97 -20.07
N THR A 186 -6.84 4.80 -19.40
CA THR A 186 -7.33 5.76 -18.42
C THR A 186 -7.81 7.07 -19.08
N PRO A 187 -8.74 7.83 -18.47
CA PRO A 187 -9.18 9.14 -18.99
C PRO A 187 -8.05 10.12 -19.26
N LEU A 188 -7.01 10.16 -18.38
CA LEU A 188 -5.83 10.98 -18.60
C LEU A 188 -4.84 10.39 -19.61
N ARG A 189 -5.14 9.20 -20.19
CA ARG A 189 -4.24 8.41 -21.06
C ARG A 189 -2.87 8.13 -20.43
N ARG A 190 -2.82 8.22 -19.13
CA ARG A 190 -1.68 7.96 -18.27
C ARG A 190 -2.21 7.54 -16.91
N SER A 191 -1.86 6.35 -16.43
CA SER A 191 -2.11 5.94 -15.05
C SER A 191 -1.05 6.53 -14.10
N SER A 192 -1.01 6.09 -12.86
CA SER A 192 0.00 6.51 -11.89
C SER A 192 1.38 5.94 -12.19
N THR A 193 2.40 6.64 -11.72
CA THR A 193 3.78 6.15 -11.62
C THR A 193 4.15 5.95 -10.15
N PRO A 194 5.25 5.22 -9.83
CA PRO A 194 5.74 5.10 -8.46
C PRO A 194 5.97 6.47 -7.79
N GLU A 195 6.41 7.48 -8.55
CA GLU A 195 6.64 8.84 -8.06
C GLU A 195 5.33 9.56 -7.73
N ASP A 196 4.26 9.34 -8.53
CA ASP A 196 2.93 9.91 -8.25
C ASP A 196 2.39 9.37 -6.91
N ILE A 197 2.55 8.05 -6.68
CA ILE A 197 2.16 7.39 -5.44
C ILE A 197 3.01 7.90 -4.27
N ALA A 198 4.33 8.00 -4.44
CA ALA A 198 5.24 8.47 -3.40
C ALA A 198 4.88 9.90 -2.95
N ARG A 199 4.61 10.81 -3.89
CA ARG A 199 4.16 12.18 -3.58
C ARG A 199 2.84 12.22 -2.84
N ALA A 200 1.88 11.36 -3.21
CA ALA A 200 0.59 11.29 -2.53
C ALA A 200 0.73 10.78 -1.08
N VAL A 201 1.57 9.77 -0.87
CA VAL A 201 1.88 9.24 0.47
C VAL A 201 2.52 10.33 1.33
N ARG A 202 3.57 11.00 0.84
CA ARG A 202 4.23 12.10 1.57
C ARG A 202 3.27 13.25 1.87
N PHE A 203 2.47 13.66 0.89
CA PHE A 203 1.44 14.69 1.09
C PHE A 203 0.50 14.37 2.25
N LEU A 204 0.03 13.12 2.35
CA LEU A 204 -0.83 12.68 3.46
C LEU A 204 -0.10 12.66 4.80
N ILE A 205 1.17 12.24 4.83
CA ILE A 205 1.99 12.25 6.04
C ILE A 205 2.16 13.69 6.55
N GLU A 206 2.45 14.64 5.66
CA GLU A 206 2.72 16.04 5.98
C GLU A 206 1.46 16.90 6.21
N SER A 207 0.25 16.37 5.92
CA SER A 207 -1.02 17.13 5.99
C SER A 207 -1.79 16.87 7.28
N PRO A 208 -1.64 17.68 8.34
CA PRO A 208 -2.16 17.38 9.68
C PRO A 208 -3.70 17.44 9.79
N ALA A 209 -4.38 18.06 8.86
CA ALA A 209 -5.84 18.20 8.86
C ALA A 209 -6.58 17.11 8.05
N ILE A 210 -5.84 16.11 7.51
CA ILE A 210 -6.42 15.07 6.66
C ILE A 210 -6.40 13.72 7.39
N THR A 211 -7.57 13.10 7.56
CA THR A 211 -7.74 11.74 8.09
C THR A 211 -9.02 11.11 7.57
N GLY A 212 -9.13 9.78 7.56
CA GLY A 212 -10.32 9.04 7.16
C GLY A 212 -10.69 9.15 5.68
N THR A 213 -9.75 9.55 4.83
CA THR A 213 -9.98 9.71 3.38
C THR A 213 -8.97 8.90 2.58
N THR A 214 -9.35 8.59 1.33
CA THR A 214 -8.49 7.91 0.35
C THR A 214 -8.28 8.79 -0.87
N LEU A 215 -7.04 8.98 -1.28
CA LEU A 215 -6.67 9.62 -2.53
C LEU A 215 -6.61 8.59 -3.65
N LEU A 216 -7.42 8.76 -4.67
CA LEU A 216 -7.34 7.99 -5.92
C LEU A 216 -6.23 8.59 -6.79
N VAL A 217 -5.20 7.80 -7.08
CA VAL A 217 -4.04 8.20 -7.89
C VAL A 217 -3.89 7.20 -9.03
N ASP A 218 -4.75 7.33 -10.06
CA ASP A 218 -4.98 6.28 -11.06
C ASP A 218 -5.22 6.81 -12.49
N GLY A 219 -4.99 8.10 -12.74
CA GLY A 219 -5.25 8.72 -14.03
C GLY A 219 -6.74 8.75 -14.42
N GLY A 220 -7.63 8.56 -13.44
CA GLY A 220 -9.07 8.47 -13.64
C GLY A 220 -9.54 7.07 -14.03
N GLN A 221 -8.73 6.03 -13.86
CA GLN A 221 -9.08 4.64 -14.21
C GLN A 221 -10.41 4.21 -13.57
N HIS A 222 -10.66 4.61 -12.31
CA HIS A 222 -11.89 4.31 -11.58
C HIS A 222 -13.17 4.87 -12.23
N LEU A 223 -13.08 5.86 -13.13
CA LEU A 223 -14.21 6.47 -13.84
C LEU A 223 -14.61 5.65 -15.08
N ALA A 224 -13.74 4.77 -15.57
CA ALA A 224 -13.97 3.93 -16.72
C ALA A 224 -14.43 2.54 -16.28
N GLY A 225 -15.74 2.30 -16.26
CA GLY A 225 -16.33 1.00 -15.92
C GLY A 225 -15.76 -0.13 -16.79
N GLN A 226 -15.10 -1.09 -16.19
CA GLN A 226 -14.43 -2.20 -16.88
C GLN A 226 -15.00 -3.54 -16.40
N PRO A 227 -15.48 -4.42 -17.32
CA PRO A 227 -16.08 -5.71 -16.95
C PRO A 227 -15.03 -6.74 -16.48
N ARG A 228 -13.77 -6.52 -16.78
CA ARG A 228 -12.63 -7.36 -16.45
C ARG A 228 -11.47 -6.51 -15.93
N ASP A 229 -10.51 -7.15 -15.28
CA ASP A 229 -9.26 -6.48 -14.92
C ASP A 229 -8.55 -5.94 -16.18
N VAL A 230 -7.97 -4.76 -16.06
CA VAL A 230 -7.32 -4.04 -17.17
C VAL A 230 -6.22 -4.87 -17.86
N MET A 231 -5.56 -5.76 -17.13
CA MET A 231 -4.57 -6.68 -17.67
C MET A 231 -5.18 -7.59 -18.75
N PHE A 232 -6.39 -8.13 -18.52
CA PHE A 232 -7.08 -8.97 -19.50
C PHE A 232 -7.59 -8.16 -20.69
N LEU A 233 -8.09 -6.94 -20.47
CA LEU A 233 -8.54 -6.04 -21.53
C LEU A 233 -7.37 -5.59 -22.43
N ALA A 234 -6.23 -5.29 -21.85
CA ALA A 234 -5.02 -4.91 -22.61
C ALA A 234 -4.50 -6.04 -23.51
N ARG A 235 -4.73 -7.32 -23.15
CA ARG A 235 -4.44 -8.49 -23.99
C ARG A 235 -5.42 -8.67 -25.14
N GLN A 236 -6.73 -8.50 -24.89
CA GLN A 236 -7.76 -8.63 -25.92
C GLN A 236 -7.57 -7.62 -27.03
N ASN A 237 -7.34 -6.36 -26.72
CA ASN A 237 -7.07 -5.30 -27.69
C ASN A 237 -5.81 -5.52 -28.56
N ALA A 238 -4.89 -6.39 -28.11
CA ALA A 238 -3.71 -6.77 -28.90
C ALA A 238 -3.99 -7.83 -29.97
N GLN A 239 -5.08 -8.60 -29.82
CA GLN A 239 -5.46 -9.65 -30.75
C GLN A 239 -6.40 -9.14 -31.87
N GLU A 240 -6.97 -7.95 -31.69
CA GLU A 240 -7.91 -7.32 -32.63
C GLU A 240 -7.23 -6.28 -33.56
N MET A 241 -5.94 -6.02 -33.42
CA MET A 241 -5.10 -5.16 -34.29
C MET A 241 -4.17 -5.98 -35.17
#